data_69a115eebe4a854cbea87fbd40c3ea11
#
_entry.id   69a115eebe4a854cbea87fbd40c3ea11
#
_cell.length_a   1.000
_cell.length_b   1.000
_cell.length_c   1.000
_cell.angle_alpha   90.00
_cell.angle_beta   90.00
_cell.angle_gamma   90.00
#
_symmetry.space_group_name_H-M   'P 1'
#
loop_
_entity.id
_entity.type
_entity.pdbx_description
1 polymer ?
#
loop_
_entity_poly.entity_id
_entity_poly.type
_entity_poly.pdbx_seq_one_letter_code
_entity_poly.pdbx_strand_id
1 'polypeptide(L)'
;MEDWSLHSLSKYRIWLEEQYGEINRLNALWQTRYKTFEGIPLPAERPLEECTPAERFDRVTFHNKRVTDFFGLIAGEVRRHIPDAPIHVKVQDNNSLGPRPFSVIDGMDREGMTPYVNMHGLDTRPLAVTEPRMAAEGYDGSLYAFHWLGQSFTYDYLGSLQPKRPIVDFEYHSMSINPIRVPQIPEDHSRATLWLAHLHG
;
A
#
# COMPACT_ATOMS: atom_id res chain seq x y z
N MET A 1 -6.02 3.63 -9.95
CA MET A 1 -6.27 3.52 -11.42
C MET A 1 -4.93 3.22 -12.07
N GLU A 2 -4.79 2.06 -12.67
CA GLU A 2 -3.55 1.69 -13.34
C GLU A 2 -3.40 2.48 -14.64
N ASP A 3 -2.29 3.19 -14.82
CA ASP A 3 -1.96 3.81 -16.11
C ASP A 3 -1.29 2.77 -17.02
N TRP A 4 -2.03 2.28 -17.99
CA TRP A 4 -1.55 1.40 -19.04
C TRP A 4 -1.49 2.12 -20.39
N SER A 5 -0.86 3.30 -20.42
CA SER A 5 -0.50 3.98 -21.68
C SER A 5 0.45 3.11 -22.51
N LEU A 6 0.56 3.41 -23.79
CA LEU A 6 1.52 2.74 -24.69
C LEU A 6 2.96 2.84 -24.18
N HIS A 7 3.30 3.95 -23.52
CA HIS A 7 4.61 4.12 -22.90
C HIS A 7 4.81 3.16 -21.72
N SER A 8 3.80 3.01 -20.87
CA SER A 8 3.84 2.07 -19.75
C SER A 8 3.90 0.62 -20.22
N LEU A 9 3.18 0.29 -21.29
CA LEU A 9 3.24 -1.04 -21.91
C LEU A 9 4.65 -1.34 -22.45
N SER A 10 5.28 -0.38 -23.15
CA SER A 10 6.65 -0.57 -23.64
C SER A 10 7.63 -0.86 -22.50
N LYS A 11 7.54 -0.10 -21.40
CA LYS A 11 8.37 -0.34 -20.20
C LYS A 11 8.07 -1.69 -19.54
N TYR A 12 6.81 -2.10 -19.52
CA TYR A 12 6.42 -3.39 -18.98
C TYR A 12 7.01 -4.55 -19.76
N ARG A 13 6.98 -4.48 -21.09
CA ARG A 13 7.57 -5.50 -21.98
C ARG A 13 9.08 -5.60 -21.80
N ILE A 14 9.78 -4.48 -21.72
CA ILE A 14 11.22 -4.43 -21.44
C ILE A 14 11.51 -5.07 -20.08
N TRP A 15 10.76 -4.69 -19.05
CA TRP A 15 10.91 -5.26 -17.72
C TRP A 15 10.68 -6.78 -17.69
N LEU A 16 9.66 -7.27 -18.40
CA LEU A 16 9.42 -8.72 -18.52
C LEU A 16 10.59 -9.43 -19.23
N GLU A 17 11.14 -8.83 -20.29
CA GLU A 17 12.30 -9.36 -20.97
C GLU A 17 13.52 -9.42 -20.05
N GLU A 18 13.76 -8.39 -19.26
CA GLU A 18 14.80 -8.38 -18.22
C GLU A 18 14.61 -9.48 -17.16
N GLN A 19 13.36 -9.74 -16.74
CA GLN A 19 13.06 -10.76 -15.72
C GLN A 19 13.19 -12.18 -16.26
N TYR A 20 12.74 -12.41 -17.47
CA TYR A 20 12.60 -13.77 -18.03
C TYR A 20 13.75 -14.15 -18.98
N GLY A 21 14.38 -13.21 -19.64
CA GLY A 21 15.40 -13.40 -20.67
C GLY A 21 14.83 -13.94 -21.97
N GLU A 22 13.99 -14.98 -21.90
CA GLU A 22 13.41 -15.64 -23.07
C GLU A 22 11.88 -15.74 -22.96
N ILE A 23 11.18 -15.48 -24.05
CA ILE A 23 9.71 -15.51 -24.11
C ILE A 23 9.14 -16.89 -23.75
N ASN A 24 9.87 -17.96 -24.02
CA ASN A 24 9.42 -19.31 -23.71
C ASN A 24 9.34 -19.57 -22.19
N ARG A 25 10.21 -18.94 -21.38
CA ARG A 25 10.14 -19.04 -19.91
C ARG A 25 8.91 -18.32 -19.38
N LEU A 26 8.61 -17.13 -19.89
CA LEU A 26 7.39 -16.42 -19.55
C LEU A 26 6.16 -17.24 -19.94
N ASN A 27 6.11 -17.73 -21.19
CA ASN A 27 4.99 -18.52 -21.68
C ASN A 27 4.71 -19.77 -20.84
N ALA A 28 5.77 -20.44 -20.37
CA ALA A 28 5.63 -21.62 -19.51
C ALA A 28 4.95 -21.29 -18.17
N LEU A 29 5.30 -20.14 -17.56
CA LEU A 29 4.73 -19.71 -16.26
C LEU A 29 3.35 -19.08 -16.42
N TRP A 30 3.16 -18.27 -17.46
CA TRP A 30 1.88 -17.61 -17.71
C TRP A 30 0.86 -18.52 -18.42
N GLN A 31 1.29 -19.70 -18.89
CA GLN A 31 0.48 -20.61 -19.70
C GLN A 31 -0.04 -19.96 -20.98
N THR A 32 0.83 -19.19 -21.63
CA THR A 32 0.54 -18.44 -22.86
C THR A 32 1.39 -18.93 -24.04
N ARG A 33 1.23 -18.30 -25.21
CA ARG A 33 1.95 -18.67 -26.43
C ARG A 33 2.39 -17.43 -27.23
N TYR A 34 2.87 -16.40 -26.56
CA TYR A 34 3.40 -15.22 -27.24
C TYR A 34 4.66 -15.59 -28.02
N LYS A 35 4.82 -14.97 -29.19
CA LYS A 35 6.02 -15.19 -30.03
C LYS A 35 7.19 -14.36 -29.55
N THR A 36 6.92 -13.15 -29.10
CA THR A 36 7.90 -12.17 -28.61
C THR A 36 7.28 -11.37 -27.46
N PHE A 37 8.11 -10.65 -26.69
CA PHE A 37 7.63 -9.75 -25.64
C PHE A 37 6.79 -8.60 -26.19
N GLU A 38 7.07 -8.11 -27.40
CA GLU A 38 6.27 -7.08 -28.07
C GLU A 38 4.84 -7.54 -28.38
N GLY A 39 4.64 -8.85 -28.51
CA GLY A 39 3.32 -9.44 -28.73
C GLY A 39 2.43 -9.52 -27.49
N ILE A 40 2.93 -9.18 -26.31
CA ILE A 40 2.14 -9.15 -25.09
C ILE A 40 1.15 -7.98 -25.15
N PRO A 41 -0.18 -8.23 -24.96
CA PRO A 41 -1.20 -7.21 -25.08
C PRO A 41 -1.16 -6.20 -23.94
N LEU A 42 -1.90 -5.11 -24.09
CA LEU A 42 -2.15 -4.17 -23.00
C LEU A 42 -2.86 -4.90 -21.84
N PRO A 43 -2.41 -4.71 -20.60
CA PRO A 43 -3.11 -5.26 -19.44
C PRO A 43 -4.59 -4.86 -19.35
N ALA A 44 -4.97 -3.69 -19.88
CA ALA A 44 -6.36 -3.27 -19.97
C ALA A 44 -7.21 -4.17 -20.89
N GLU A 45 -6.60 -4.88 -21.84
CA GLU A 45 -7.27 -5.79 -22.76
C GLU A 45 -7.51 -7.19 -22.15
N ARG A 46 -6.90 -7.45 -21.00
CA ARG A 46 -7.06 -8.72 -20.29
C ARG A 46 -7.22 -8.46 -18.78
N PRO A 47 -8.46 -8.57 -18.26
CA PRO A 47 -8.74 -8.37 -16.84
C PRO A 47 -7.87 -9.24 -15.92
N LEU A 48 -7.58 -8.75 -14.74
CA LEU A 48 -6.75 -9.50 -13.76
C LEU A 48 -7.35 -10.86 -13.39
N GLU A 49 -8.67 -10.98 -13.43
CA GLU A 49 -9.41 -12.20 -13.12
C GLU A 49 -9.14 -13.31 -14.14
N GLU A 50 -8.80 -12.93 -15.38
CA GLU A 50 -8.47 -13.85 -16.48
C GLU A 50 -6.97 -14.23 -16.52
N CYS A 51 -6.15 -13.57 -15.71
CA CYS A 51 -4.73 -13.80 -15.65
C CYS A 51 -4.39 -15.03 -14.80
N THR A 52 -3.36 -15.76 -15.19
CA THR A 52 -2.76 -16.77 -14.31
C THR A 52 -2.19 -16.12 -13.05
N PRO A 53 -1.99 -16.86 -11.96
CA PRO A 53 -1.35 -16.30 -10.76
C PRO A 53 0.02 -15.67 -11.04
N ALA A 54 0.82 -16.27 -11.92
CA ALA A 54 2.13 -15.74 -12.30
C ALA A 54 2.02 -14.41 -13.07
N GLU A 55 1.12 -14.34 -14.06
CA GLU A 55 0.87 -13.11 -14.80
C GLU A 55 0.35 -11.99 -13.89
N ARG A 56 -0.56 -12.32 -12.96
CA ARG A 56 -1.08 -11.37 -11.98
C ARG A 56 0.04 -10.85 -11.07
N PHE A 57 0.91 -11.73 -10.59
CA PHE A 57 2.06 -11.37 -9.77
C PHE A 57 2.97 -10.39 -10.51
N ASP A 58 3.32 -10.66 -11.76
CA ASP A 58 4.19 -9.79 -12.55
C ASP A 58 3.58 -8.42 -12.81
N ARG A 59 2.29 -8.35 -13.12
CA ARG A 59 1.58 -7.08 -13.29
C ARG A 59 1.62 -6.22 -12.04
N VAL A 60 1.31 -6.82 -10.89
CA VAL A 60 1.33 -6.13 -9.60
C VAL A 60 2.75 -5.69 -9.25
N THR A 61 3.74 -6.58 -9.44
CA THR A 61 5.16 -6.28 -9.17
C THR A 61 5.66 -5.11 -10.02
N PHE A 62 5.37 -5.12 -11.31
CA PHE A 62 5.74 -4.01 -12.19
C PHE A 62 5.05 -2.70 -11.78
N HIS A 63 3.77 -2.75 -11.43
CA HIS A 63 3.06 -1.57 -10.97
C HIS A 63 3.65 -1.00 -9.69
N ASN A 64 3.93 -1.85 -8.71
CA ASN A 64 4.58 -1.47 -7.46
C ASN A 64 5.97 -0.86 -7.71
N LYS A 65 6.76 -1.48 -8.58
CA LYS A 65 8.07 -0.95 -8.98
C LYS A 65 7.98 0.45 -9.57
N ARG A 66 7.05 0.69 -10.48
CA ARG A 66 6.87 2.02 -11.08
C ARG A 66 6.56 3.11 -10.06
N VAL A 67 5.65 2.81 -9.12
CA VAL A 67 5.29 3.75 -8.06
C VAL A 67 6.48 4.00 -7.14
N THR A 68 7.17 2.93 -6.75
CA THR A 68 8.38 3.02 -5.93
C THR A 68 9.50 3.83 -6.62
N ASP A 69 9.77 3.57 -7.90
CA ASP A 69 10.76 4.33 -8.69
C ASP A 69 10.39 5.81 -8.77
N PHE A 70 9.10 6.13 -8.91
CA PHE A 70 8.62 7.52 -8.92
C PHE A 70 8.88 8.22 -7.58
N PHE A 71 8.60 7.56 -6.46
CA PHE A 71 8.95 8.11 -5.15
C PHE A 71 10.47 8.24 -4.96
N GLY A 72 11.23 7.28 -5.46
CA GLY A 72 12.69 7.37 -5.48
C GLY A 72 13.22 8.57 -6.26
N LEU A 73 12.62 8.86 -7.42
CA LEU A 73 12.93 10.04 -8.22
C LEU A 73 12.66 11.33 -7.45
N ILE A 74 11.47 11.45 -6.84
CA ILE A 74 11.10 12.63 -6.05
C ILE A 74 12.04 12.80 -4.86
N ALA A 75 12.29 11.72 -4.11
CA ALA A 75 13.17 11.75 -2.95
C ALA A 75 14.61 12.16 -3.34
N GLY A 76 15.11 11.64 -4.47
CA GLY A 76 16.40 12.01 -5.02
C GLY A 76 16.48 13.49 -5.39
N GLU A 77 15.43 14.01 -6.01
CA GLU A 77 15.36 15.42 -6.40
C GLU A 77 15.32 16.33 -5.17
N VAL A 78 14.53 15.99 -4.15
CA VAL A 78 14.49 16.74 -2.89
C VAL A 78 15.87 16.76 -2.23
N ARG A 79 16.53 15.61 -2.12
CA ARG A 79 17.86 15.52 -1.49
C ARG A 79 18.96 16.22 -2.25
N ARG A 80 18.81 16.39 -3.55
CA ARG A 80 19.74 17.18 -4.36
C ARG A 80 19.78 18.66 -3.92
N HIS A 81 18.65 19.20 -3.46
CA HIS A 81 18.51 20.57 -3.00
C HIS A 81 18.65 20.72 -1.49
N ILE A 82 18.14 19.74 -0.75
CA ILE A 82 18.13 19.71 0.71
C ILE A 82 18.60 18.31 1.17
N PRO A 83 19.91 18.07 1.31
CA PRO A 83 20.45 16.73 1.56
C PRO A 83 19.89 16.01 2.79
N ASP A 84 19.59 16.75 3.85
CA ASP A 84 19.09 16.25 5.12
C ASP A 84 17.56 16.40 5.28
N ALA A 85 16.84 16.66 4.19
CA ALA A 85 15.39 16.79 4.25
C ALA A 85 14.74 15.53 4.85
N PRO A 86 13.87 15.67 5.85
CA PRO A 86 13.05 14.55 6.30
C PRO A 86 12.04 14.20 5.21
N ILE A 87 12.08 12.96 4.74
CA ILE A 87 11.20 12.47 3.69
C ILE A 87 10.36 11.35 4.25
N HIS A 88 9.06 11.40 3.99
CA HIS A 88 8.13 10.32 4.28
C HIS A 88 7.16 10.12 3.13
N VAL A 89 6.53 8.95 3.10
CA VAL A 89 5.34 8.68 2.29
C VAL A 89 4.23 8.32 3.26
N LYS A 90 3.13 9.09 3.22
CA LYS A 90 1.96 8.79 4.03
C LYS A 90 1.19 7.63 3.40
N VAL A 91 0.94 6.59 4.16
CA VAL A 91 0.24 5.39 3.72
C VAL A 91 -0.97 5.15 4.61
N GLN A 92 -2.12 4.93 4.00
CA GLN A 92 -3.32 4.52 4.74
C GLN A 92 -3.16 3.11 5.30
N ASP A 93 -3.52 2.92 6.57
CA ASP A 93 -3.39 1.66 7.29
C ASP A 93 -4.58 0.73 7.15
N ASN A 94 -5.77 1.30 6.99
CA ASN A 94 -7.05 0.64 7.19
C ASN A 94 -7.35 -0.53 6.25
N ASN A 95 -6.40 -0.93 5.42
CA ASN A 95 -6.57 -2.01 4.45
C ASN A 95 -5.54 -3.12 4.57
N SER A 96 -4.62 -3.04 5.52
CA SER A 96 -3.56 -4.04 5.68
C SER A 96 -4.08 -5.40 6.14
N LEU A 97 -5.21 -5.43 6.84
CA LEU A 97 -5.87 -6.65 7.34
C LEU A 97 -7.29 -6.86 6.78
N GLY A 98 -7.81 -5.93 5.99
CA GLY A 98 -9.14 -6.03 5.42
C GLY A 98 -9.23 -7.04 4.27
N PRO A 99 -10.46 -7.42 3.86
CA PRO A 99 -10.69 -8.33 2.74
C PRO A 99 -10.21 -7.78 1.38
N ARG A 100 -9.76 -6.54 1.36
CA ARG A 100 -9.17 -5.89 0.17
C ARG A 100 -7.82 -5.29 0.55
N PRO A 101 -6.72 -6.02 0.39
CA PRO A 101 -5.38 -5.46 0.60
C PRO A 101 -5.07 -4.44 -0.51
N PHE A 102 -5.54 -3.21 -0.35
CA PHE A 102 -5.34 -2.14 -1.34
C PHE A 102 -3.86 -1.87 -1.61
N SER A 103 -3.02 -1.97 -0.60
CA SER A 103 -1.62 -1.62 -0.72
C SER A 103 -0.86 -2.38 -1.81
N VAL A 104 -1.14 -3.65 -1.97
CA VAL A 104 -0.40 -4.49 -2.94
C VAL A 104 -0.86 -4.25 -4.37
N ILE A 105 -2.16 -3.98 -4.57
CA ILE A 105 -2.74 -3.77 -5.92
C ILE A 105 -2.54 -2.33 -6.40
N ASP A 106 -2.45 -1.38 -5.46
CA ASP A 106 -2.39 0.06 -5.77
C ASP A 106 -0.97 0.63 -5.93
N GLY A 107 0.03 -0.23 -6.01
CA GLY A 107 1.42 0.19 -6.21
C GLY A 107 2.15 0.60 -4.94
N MET A 108 1.60 0.31 -3.76
CA MET A 108 2.18 0.69 -2.47
C MET A 108 3.12 -0.39 -1.92
N ASP A 109 4.28 -0.50 -2.51
CA ASP A 109 5.37 -1.34 -1.99
C ASP A 109 6.11 -0.61 -0.87
N ARG A 110 5.63 -0.81 0.37
CA ARG A 110 6.20 -0.15 1.55
C ARG A 110 7.63 -0.56 1.82
N GLU A 111 7.96 -1.82 1.59
CA GLU A 111 9.32 -2.34 1.74
C GLU A 111 10.26 -1.70 0.70
N GLY A 112 9.87 -1.70 -0.57
CA GLY A 112 10.63 -1.07 -1.66
C GLY A 112 10.79 0.45 -1.49
N MET A 113 9.89 1.12 -0.76
CA MET A 113 9.97 2.55 -0.47
C MET A 113 10.93 2.88 0.68
N THR A 114 11.28 1.91 1.53
CA THR A 114 12.11 2.16 2.72
C THR A 114 13.45 2.85 2.45
N PRO A 115 14.18 2.59 1.35
CA PRO A 115 15.45 3.27 1.06
C PRO A 115 15.29 4.78 0.82
N TYR A 116 14.09 5.21 0.44
CA TYR A 116 13.83 6.60 0.03
C TYR A 116 13.30 7.48 1.15
N VAL A 117 12.85 6.90 2.27
CA VAL A 117 12.24 7.63 3.38
C VAL A 117 13.13 7.65 4.62
N ASN A 118 12.97 8.65 5.47
CA ASN A 118 13.68 8.78 6.76
C ASN A 118 12.75 8.41 7.93
N MET A 119 11.46 8.43 7.71
CA MET A 119 10.42 8.08 8.68
C MET A 119 9.24 7.43 7.95
N HIS A 120 8.48 6.62 8.66
CA HIS A 120 7.25 6.05 8.12
C HIS A 120 6.08 6.97 8.41
N GLY A 121 5.35 7.35 7.36
CA GLY A 121 4.15 8.18 7.46
C GLY A 121 2.89 7.34 7.48
N LEU A 122 1.98 7.65 8.39
CA LEU A 122 0.70 6.97 8.55
C LEU A 122 -0.49 7.91 8.37
N ASP A 123 -1.62 7.28 8.12
CA ASP A 123 -2.96 7.83 8.16
C ASP A 123 -3.81 6.80 8.90
N THR A 124 -3.76 6.83 10.23
CA THR A 124 -4.49 5.87 11.05
C THR A 124 -5.92 6.32 11.35
N ARG A 125 -6.79 5.34 11.43
CA ARG A 125 -8.20 5.55 11.73
C ARG A 125 -8.61 4.69 12.92
N PRO A 126 -8.33 5.12 14.15
CA PRO A 126 -8.80 4.41 15.33
C PRO A 126 -10.31 4.57 15.47
N LEU A 127 -11.06 3.84 14.67
CA LEU A 127 -12.51 3.95 14.61
C LEU A 127 -13.15 3.40 15.86
N ALA A 128 -14.08 4.18 16.46
CA ALA A 128 -14.96 3.66 17.48
C ALA A 128 -15.97 2.69 16.86
N VAL A 129 -16.12 1.51 17.41
CA VAL A 129 -16.95 0.40 16.89
C VAL A 129 -18.46 0.66 16.95
N THR A 130 -18.88 1.85 17.28
CA THR A 130 -20.29 2.20 17.43
C THR A 130 -21.05 2.44 16.12
N GLU A 131 -20.38 2.34 14.97
CA GLU A 131 -21.03 2.55 13.69
C GLU A 131 -21.61 1.23 13.12
N PRO A 132 -22.95 1.17 12.88
CA PRO A 132 -23.59 -0.02 12.30
C PRO A 132 -22.97 -0.48 10.95
N ARG A 133 -22.37 0.46 10.22
CA ARG A 133 -21.69 0.19 8.96
C ARG A 133 -20.43 -0.65 9.14
N MET A 134 -19.71 -0.46 10.24
CA MET A 134 -18.50 -1.21 10.54
C MET A 134 -18.82 -2.68 10.84
N ALA A 135 -19.93 -2.94 11.56
CA ALA A 135 -20.42 -4.30 11.80
C ALA A 135 -20.81 -5.01 10.49
N ALA A 136 -21.39 -4.27 9.53
CA ALA A 136 -21.75 -4.80 8.22
C ALA A 136 -20.53 -5.10 7.33
N GLU A 137 -19.39 -4.46 7.57
CA GLU A 137 -18.13 -4.69 6.86
C GLU A 137 -17.26 -5.79 7.51
N GLY A 138 -17.81 -6.52 8.50
CA GLY A 138 -17.14 -7.65 9.15
C GLY A 138 -16.13 -7.26 10.24
N TYR A 139 -16.16 -6.02 10.68
CA TYR A 139 -15.41 -5.60 11.86
C TYR A 139 -16.12 -6.11 13.12
N ASP A 140 -15.36 -6.77 13.98
CA ASP A 140 -15.90 -7.33 15.23
C ASP A 140 -16.59 -6.25 16.07
N GLY A 141 -17.91 -6.39 16.21
CA GLY A 141 -18.80 -5.46 16.90
C GLY A 141 -18.69 -5.48 18.42
N SER A 142 -17.54 -5.80 18.98
CA SER A 142 -17.29 -5.74 20.41
C SER A 142 -17.44 -4.29 20.91
N LEU A 143 -18.41 -4.04 21.77
CA LEU A 143 -18.67 -2.75 22.40
C LEU A 143 -17.47 -2.18 23.21
N TYR A 144 -16.44 -2.97 23.39
CA TYR A 144 -15.26 -2.63 24.18
C TYR A 144 -14.00 -2.41 23.37
N ALA A 145 -14.05 -2.70 22.07
CA ALA A 145 -12.90 -2.57 21.18
C ALA A 145 -13.09 -1.41 20.22
N PHE A 146 -12.21 -0.45 20.25
CA PHE A 146 -11.85 0.25 19.04
C PHE A 146 -11.02 -0.72 18.16
N HIS A 147 -10.85 -0.41 16.89
CA HIS A 147 -10.16 -1.28 15.94
C HIS A 147 -8.64 -1.32 16.21
N TRP A 148 -8.28 -1.66 17.46
CA TRP A 148 -6.92 -1.64 18.00
C TRP A 148 -5.97 -2.57 17.22
N LEU A 149 -6.49 -3.69 16.72
CA LEU A 149 -5.68 -4.68 16.01
C LEU A 149 -5.11 -4.12 14.71
N GLY A 150 -5.91 -3.38 13.93
CA GLY A 150 -5.44 -2.74 12.70
C GLY A 150 -4.38 -1.69 12.98
N GLN A 151 -4.60 -0.86 13.99
CA GLN A 151 -3.65 0.16 14.41
C GLN A 151 -2.33 -0.46 14.90
N SER A 152 -2.39 -1.43 15.81
CA SER A 152 -1.21 -2.13 16.32
C SER A 152 -0.43 -2.82 15.21
N PHE A 153 -1.14 -3.56 14.35
CA PHE A 153 -0.51 -4.25 13.23
C PHE A 153 0.26 -3.28 12.33
N THR A 154 -0.31 -2.12 12.04
CA THR A 154 0.33 -1.15 11.16
C THR A 154 1.59 -0.56 11.77
N TYR A 155 1.57 -0.22 13.05
CA TYR A 155 2.76 0.25 13.75
C TYR A 155 3.83 -0.84 13.80
N ASP A 156 3.48 -2.05 14.19
CA ASP A 156 4.42 -3.18 14.27
C ASP A 156 5.01 -3.52 12.90
N TYR A 157 4.16 -3.53 11.86
CA TYR A 157 4.62 -3.77 10.49
C TYR A 157 5.63 -2.71 10.05
N LEU A 158 5.32 -1.43 10.20
CA LEU A 158 6.22 -0.36 9.81
C LEU A 158 7.50 -0.33 10.66
N GLY A 159 7.37 -0.57 11.96
CA GLY A 159 8.52 -0.74 12.86
C GLY A 159 9.43 -1.90 12.45
N SER A 160 8.86 -2.98 11.93
CA SER A 160 9.64 -4.13 11.46
C SER A 160 10.43 -3.85 10.18
N LEU A 161 9.92 -2.97 9.29
CA LEU A 161 10.63 -2.58 8.07
C LEU A 161 11.91 -1.80 8.37
N GLN A 162 11.87 -0.91 9.36
CA GLN A 162 13.01 -0.10 9.77
C GLN A 162 12.97 0.22 11.28
N PRO A 163 13.43 -0.70 12.13
CA PRO A 163 13.26 -0.62 13.59
C PRO A 163 13.84 0.64 14.28
N LYS A 164 14.73 1.36 13.61
CA LYS A 164 15.39 2.56 14.18
C LYS A 164 14.81 3.87 13.63
N ARG A 165 13.79 3.81 12.81
CA ARG A 165 13.20 5.00 12.22
C ARG A 165 11.88 5.35 12.90
N PRO A 166 11.61 6.65 13.09
CA PRO A 166 10.37 7.06 13.70
C PRO A 166 9.18 6.74 12.79
N ILE A 167 8.07 6.40 13.44
CA ILE A 167 6.76 6.29 12.81
C ILE A 167 5.99 7.56 13.18
N VAL A 168 5.44 8.25 12.20
CA VAL A 168 4.71 9.50 12.40
C VAL A 168 3.32 9.38 11.80
N ASP A 169 2.32 9.56 12.62
CA ASP A 169 0.94 9.60 12.17
C ASP A 169 0.60 11.02 11.72
N PHE A 170 0.59 11.25 10.40
CA PHE A 170 0.36 12.56 9.82
C PHE A 170 -1.11 12.92 9.68
N GLU A 171 -1.99 11.94 9.80
CA GLU A 171 -3.42 12.14 9.69
C GLU A 171 -4.14 11.15 10.63
N TYR A 172 -4.10 11.51 11.92
CA TYR A 172 -4.74 10.74 12.96
C TYR A 172 -6.25 11.02 13.02
N HIS A 173 -7.04 10.14 12.42
CA HIS A 173 -8.48 10.31 12.37
C HIS A 173 -9.16 9.81 13.65
N SER A 174 -9.20 10.63 14.66
CA SER A 174 -9.99 10.35 15.87
C SER A 174 -11.50 10.54 15.65
N MET A 175 -11.92 11.00 14.47
CA MET A 175 -13.32 11.20 14.13
C MET A 175 -13.70 10.42 12.87
N SER A 176 -14.94 9.92 12.81
CA SER A 176 -15.48 9.31 11.60
C SER A 176 -15.47 10.31 10.44
N ILE A 177 -14.95 9.89 9.28
CA ILE A 177 -14.79 10.77 8.11
C ILE A 177 -15.98 10.74 7.17
N ASN A 178 -17.00 9.90 7.35
CA ASN A 178 -18.08 9.76 6.38
C ASN A 178 -19.44 9.44 6.96
N PRO A 179 -20.43 9.88 6.27
CA PRO A 179 -21.05 11.21 6.17
C PRO A 179 -21.68 11.64 7.47
N ILE A 180 -21.60 10.77 8.46
CA ILE A 180 -22.07 10.97 9.82
C ILE A 180 -20.82 11.07 10.67
N ARG A 181 -20.28 12.26 10.78
CA ARG A 181 -19.29 12.56 11.82
C ARG A 181 -19.95 12.25 13.15
N VAL A 182 -19.47 11.24 13.84
CA VAL A 182 -19.87 11.02 15.24
C VAL A 182 -19.38 12.24 16.00
N PRO A 183 -20.26 13.14 16.45
CA PRO A 183 -19.84 14.45 16.94
C PRO A 183 -19.15 14.39 18.31
N GLN A 184 -19.07 13.22 18.91
CA GLN A 184 -18.49 13.03 20.23
C GLN A 184 -17.73 11.70 20.28
N ILE A 185 -16.43 11.77 20.01
CA ILE A 185 -15.54 10.68 20.40
C ILE A 185 -15.26 10.85 21.89
N PRO A 186 -15.50 9.82 22.69
CA PRO A 186 -15.19 9.87 24.12
C PRO A 186 -13.70 10.20 24.33
N GLU A 187 -13.39 11.06 25.27
CA GLU A 187 -12.02 11.41 25.62
C GLU A 187 -11.19 10.16 25.92
N ASP A 188 -11.79 9.17 26.59
CA ASP A 188 -11.13 7.91 26.91
C ASP A 188 -10.75 7.09 25.67
N HIS A 189 -11.55 7.15 24.61
CA HIS A 189 -11.20 6.52 23.33
C HIS A 189 -9.94 7.17 22.73
N SER A 190 -9.92 8.49 22.64
CA SER A 190 -8.76 9.22 22.13
C SER A 190 -7.53 8.96 22.99
N ARG A 191 -7.68 8.94 24.30
CA ARG A 191 -6.61 8.61 25.23
C ARG A 191 -6.07 7.20 25.03
N ALA A 192 -6.96 6.20 24.92
CA ALA A 192 -6.58 4.82 24.73
C ALA A 192 -5.84 4.59 23.41
N THR A 193 -6.32 5.18 22.32
CA THR A 193 -5.69 5.04 20.99
C THR A 193 -4.35 5.75 20.88
N LEU A 194 -4.18 6.90 21.53
CA LEU A 194 -2.88 7.58 21.63
C LEU A 194 -1.88 6.81 22.50
N TRP A 195 -2.35 6.22 23.62
CA TRP A 195 -1.51 5.33 24.42
C TRP A 195 -1.09 4.10 23.65
N LEU A 196 -2.00 3.49 22.87
CA LEU A 196 -1.66 2.37 22.00
C LEU A 196 -0.56 2.75 21.02
N ALA A 197 -0.71 3.88 20.33
CA ALA A 197 0.31 4.38 19.43
C ALA A 197 1.68 4.54 20.14
N HIS A 198 1.70 5.14 21.32
CA HIS A 198 2.91 5.33 22.12
C HIS A 198 3.59 4.01 22.54
N LEU A 199 2.80 2.96 22.81
CA LEU A 199 3.35 1.65 23.18
C LEU A 199 4.02 0.90 22.02
N HIS A 200 3.69 1.25 20.79
CA HIS A 200 4.28 0.67 19.58
C HIS A 200 5.45 1.49 19.01
N GLY A 201 5.87 2.57 19.66
CA GLY A 201 6.98 3.43 19.28
C GLY A 201 6.56 4.73 18.65
#